data_8b4ce0188e5d600481d12b9c263f3f8c
#
_entry.id   8b4ce0188e5d600481d12b9c263f3f8c
#
_cell.length_a   1.000
_cell.length_b   1.000
_cell.length_c   1.000
_cell.angle_alpha   90.00
_cell.angle_beta   90.00
_cell.angle_gamma   90.00
#
_symmetry.space_group_name_H-M   'P 1'
#
loop_
_entity.id
_entity.type
_entity.pdbx_description
1 polymer ?
#
loop_
_entity_poly.entity_id
_entity_poly.type
_entity_poly.pdbx_seq_one_letter_code
_entity_poly.pdbx_strand_id
1 'polypeptide(L)'
;MTIPHEGGSTGILVLRDDDHDDVLVLDRLRSDPSIEFVDRFAEQLAGVRRLLPQPDPDLLEEAKRWAYYPWRRMVVAILGLRGFRAVRLDRNRHLITAEEQRALHALRVGVVGLSAGHAIAYTLAAEGACGTTLRLADFDKIELSNLNRVPVGVFDIGLNKAMIAARRIAELDPYLAVDLVTSGLSPESVDEFLDGLDVVIEECDSLDIKVILRQAACARGVPVLMATSDRGLVDVERYDVEPGRPIFHGLLGDIDADKLCGLTTKDKVPHVLNILDCQELSARCAASMIEVDQTLWGWPQLAGDIWVGAATVAEAVRRIGLGEPLESGRVRVDVSAALDRLDQPPMPSRGNGWLLESVPPTAPAEPQPTSEIVAQAAIRAPSGGNVQPWHVVAKQHSLTIRLAPEHTSAMDIAFRGSAVAVGAAMFN
;
A
#
# COMPACT_ATOMS: atom_id res chain seq x y z
N MET A 1 30.73 22.44 9.43
CA MET A 1 29.66 21.61 9.97
C MET A 1 29.53 20.42 9.06
N THR A 2 29.98 19.28 9.50
CA THR A 2 29.96 18.02 8.75
C THR A 2 28.50 17.62 8.59
N ILE A 3 28.07 17.28 7.37
CA ILE A 3 26.78 16.65 7.13
C ILE A 3 26.72 15.40 8.04
N PRO A 4 25.66 15.20 8.85
CA PRO A 4 25.62 14.08 9.78
C PRO A 4 25.66 12.76 9.01
N HIS A 5 26.72 12.01 9.15
CA HIS A 5 26.94 10.70 8.54
C HIS A 5 26.92 9.57 9.58
N GLU A 6 26.25 9.75 10.72
CA GLU A 6 26.14 8.65 11.69
C GLU A 6 24.76 8.63 12.34
N GLY A 7 24.06 7.48 12.17
CA GLY A 7 22.96 7.05 13.02
C GLY A 7 21.56 7.46 12.59
N GLY A 8 20.81 6.57 11.97
CA GLY A 8 19.34 6.58 12.05
C GLY A 8 18.55 7.41 11.04
N SER A 9 19.18 8.08 10.06
CA SER A 9 18.46 8.90 9.08
C SER A 9 18.93 8.62 7.65
N THR A 10 18.01 8.74 6.68
CA THR A 10 18.35 8.69 5.24
C THR A 10 19.24 9.85 4.80
N GLY A 11 19.31 10.92 5.58
CA GLY A 11 20.01 12.14 5.21
C GLY A 11 19.29 13.00 4.17
N ILE A 12 18.03 12.68 3.83
CA ILE A 12 17.18 13.54 2.99
C ILE A 12 16.94 14.87 3.69
N LEU A 13 16.96 15.96 2.91
CA LEU A 13 16.61 17.29 3.39
C LEU A 13 15.48 17.83 2.52
N VAL A 14 14.47 18.42 3.14
CA VAL A 14 13.42 19.19 2.46
C VAL A 14 13.62 20.66 2.82
N LEU A 15 14.09 21.44 1.86
CA LEU A 15 14.57 22.80 2.04
C LEU A 15 13.57 23.82 1.48
N ARG A 16 13.56 25.00 2.08
CA ARG A 16 12.71 26.12 1.74
C ARG A 16 13.55 27.23 1.13
N ASP A 17 13.06 27.89 0.09
CA ASP A 17 13.72 29.05 -0.50
C ASP A 17 13.32 30.39 0.16
N ASP A 18 12.38 30.34 1.10
CA ASP A 18 11.95 31.45 1.96
C ASP A 18 12.52 31.39 3.40
N ASP A 19 13.37 30.40 3.70
CA ASP A 19 14.05 30.25 4.98
C ASP A 19 15.55 30.53 4.83
N HIS A 20 16.10 31.36 5.71
CA HIS A 20 17.48 31.84 5.60
C HIS A 20 18.53 30.71 5.68
N ASP A 21 18.35 29.78 6.63
CA ASP A 21 19.30 28.69 6.86
C ASP A 21 19.24 27.68 5.72
N ASP A 22 18.03 27.37 5.23
CA ASP A 22 17.82 26.49 4.09
C ASP A 22 18.41 27.07 2.79
N VAL A 23 18.31 28.39 2.58
CA VAL A 23 18.93 29.08 1.44
C VAL A 23 20.45 28.94 1.48
N LEU A 24 21.09 29.05 2.65
CA LEU A 24 22.52 28.81 2.78
C LEU A 24 22.93 27.38 2.42
N VAL A 25 22.09 26.40 2.76
CA VAL A 25 22.31 25.01 2.36
C VAL A 25 22.13 24.85 0.85
N LEU A 26 21.06 25.41 0.28
CA LEU A 26 20.81 25.38 -1.18
C LEU A 26 21.96 26.00 -1.98
N ASP A 27 22.51 27.12 -1.53
CA ASP A 27 23.62 27.79 -2.21
C ASP A 27 24.92 26.96 -2.17
N ARG A 28 25.16 26.26 -1.06
CA ARG A 28 26.27 25.29 -0.98
C ARG A 28 26.07 24.13 -1.96
N LEU A 29 24.85 23.56 -2.01
CA LEU A 29 24.53 22.47 -2.94
C LEU A 29 24.66 22.92 -4.39
N ARG A 30 24.25 24.16 -4.74
CA ARG A 30 24.43 24.75 -6.07
C ARG A 30 25.89 24.98 -6.44
N SER A 31 26.75 25.21 -5.44
CA SER A 31 28.20 25.43 -5.67
C SER A 31 28.93 24.12 -5.98
N ASP A 32 28.36 22.96 -5.69
CA ASP A 32 28.94 21.65 -5.98
C ASP A 32 28.50 21.19 -7.40
N PRO A 33 29.43 21.18 -8.38
CA PRO A 33 29.09 20.81 -9.75
C PRO A 33 28.71 19.34 -9.93
N SER A 34 28.87 18.51 -8.90
CA SER A 34 28.48 17.11 -8.89
C SER A 34 27.05 16.88 -8.43
N ILE A 35 26.33 17.95 -8.03
CA ILE A 35 24.94 17.88 -7.61
C ILE A 35 24.05 18.40 -8.74
N GLU A 36 23.12 17.57 -9.17
CA GLU A 36 22.14 17.91 -10.20
C GLU A 36 20.92 18.57 -9.58
N PHE A 37 20.48 19.69 -10.18
CA PHE A 37 19.24 20.36 -9.82
C PHE A 37 18.17 20.07 -10.87
N VAL A 38 17.07 19.45 -10.45
CA VAL A 38 15.94 19.07 -11.31
C VAL A 38 14.71 19.86 -10.91
N ASP A 39 14.20 20.70 -11.80
CA ASP A 39 12.95 21.43 -11.56
C ASP A 39 11.81 20.86 -12.44
N ARG A 40 10.90 20.14 -11.80
CA ARG A 40 9.65 19.61 -12.35
C ARG A 40 8.43 20.17 -11.61
N PHE A 41 8.58 21.34 -11.03
CA PHE A 41 7.53 21.96 -10.22
C PHE A 41 6.30 22.32 -11.05
N ALA A 42 6.48 22.80 -12.26
CA ALA A 42 5.36 23.17 -13.14
C ALA A 42 4.46 21.98 -13.46
N GLU A 43 5.04 20.80 -13.73
CA GLU A 43 4.30 19.56 -14.00
C GLU A 43 3.53 19.10 -12.76
N GLN A 44 4.13 19.21 -11.57
CA GLN A 44 3.48 18.86 -10.31
C GLN A 44 2.33 19.83 -10.00
N LEU A 45 2.54 21.14 -10.18
CA LEU A 45 1.50 22.16 -9.99
C LEU A 45 0.33 21.98 -10.97
N ALA A 46 0.61 21.52 -12.19
CA ALA A 46 -0.45 21.14 -13.13
C ALA A 46 -1.30 19.97 -12.59
N GLY A 47 -0.70 19.08 -11.79
CA GLY A 47 -1.43 18.04 -11.05
C GLY A 47 -2.40 18.63 -10.03
N VAL A 48 -1.96 19.61 -9.25
CA VAL A 48 -2.83 20.31 -8.27
C VAL A 48 -4.04 20.95 -8.97
N ARG A 49 -3.82 21.61 -10.12
CA ARG A 49 -4.88 22.27 -10.89
C ARG A 49 -5.93 21.31 -11.48
N ARG A 50 -5.62 20.01 -11.54
CA ARG A 50 -6.53 18.94 -12.04
C ARG A 50 -7.34 18.28 -10.94
N LEU A 51 -7.07 18.59 -9.67
CA LEU A 51 -7.84 18.03 -8.55
C LEU A 51 -9.31 18.47 -8.63
N LEU A 52 -10.21 17.56 -8.27
CA LEU A 52 -11.64 17.82 -8.20
C LEU A 52 -12.19 17.45 -6.80
N PRO A 53 -13.13 18.25 -6.23
CA PRO A 53 -13.53 19.59 -6.68
C PRO A 53 -12.33 20.52 -6.76
N GLN A 54 -12.51 21.66 -7.42
CA GLN A 54 -11.40 22.61 -7.60
C GLN A 54 -10.71 22.90 -6.27
N PRO A 55 -9.38 22.79 -6.19
CA PRO A 55 -8.65 22.95 -4.93
C PRO A 55 -8.76 24.39 -4.41
N ASP A 56 -8.59 24.52 -3.09
CA ASP A 56 -8.47 25.81 -2.44
C ASP A 56 -7.34 26.64 -3.10
N PRO A 57 -7.53 27.94 -3.39
CA PRO A 57 -6.48 28.83 -3.88
C PRO A 57 -5.17 28.74 -3.07
N ASP A 58 -5.25 28.62 -1.73
CA ASP A 58 -4.10 28.49 -0.84
C ASP A 58 -3.24 27.26 -1.15
N LEU A 59 -3.82 26.22 -1.75
CA LEU A 59 -3.08 25.04 -2.16
C LEU A 59 -2.27 25.28 -3.43
N LEU A 60 -2.78 26.14 -4.33
CA LEU A 60 -2.09 26.55 -5.55
C LEU A 60 -0.95 27.54 -5.29
N GLU A 61 -1.05 28.30 -4.17
CA GLU A 61 -0.08 29.28 -3.74
C GLU A 61 0.95 28.70 -2.74
N GLU A 62 0.80 27.41 -2.37
CA GLU A 62 1.74 26.77 -1.47
C GLU A 62 3.16 26.82 -2.02
N ALA A 63 4.08 27.36 -1.22
CA ALA A 63 5.44 27.59 -1.65
C ALA A 63 6.16 26.29 -2.03
N LYS A 64 6.95 26.36 -3.10
CA LYS A 64 7.83 25.30 -3.57
C LYS A 64 8.81 24.88 -2.48
N ARG A 65 9.21 23.59 -2.51
CA ARG A 65 10.27 23.00 -1.68
C ARG A 65 11.35 22.38 -2.57
N TRP A 66 12.50 22.15 -1.97
CA TRP A 66 13.63 21.48 -2.61
C TRP A 66 14.02 20.26 -1.79
N ALA A 67 13.82 19.06 -2.36
CA ALA A 67 14.23 17.81 -1.73
C ALA A 67 15.64 17.44 -2.20
N TYR A 68 16.60 17.37 -1.27
CA TYR A 68 17.95 16.90 -1.54
C TYR A 68 18.10 15.43 -1.17
N TYR A 69 18.51 14.62 -2.17
CA TYR A 69 18.75 13.19 -2.05
C TYR A 69 20.27 12.93 -2.12
N PRO A 70 20.98 12.83 -0.99
CA PRO A 70 22.45 12.69 -0.97
C PRO A 70 22.97 11.51 -1.77
N TRP A 71 22.30 10.36 -1.70
CA TRP A 71 22.67 9.13 -2.41
C TRP A 71 22.49 9.22 -3.92
N ARG A 72 21.68 10.17 -4.40
CA ARG A 72 21.50 10.49 -5.83
C ARG A 72 22.37 11.66 -6.28
N ARG A 73 22.93 12.42 -5.34
CA ARG A 73 23.55 13.73 -5.59
C ARG A 73 22.62 14.65 -6.38
N MET A 74 21.37 14.71 -5.97
CA MET A 74 20.31 15.39 -6.71
C MET A 74 19.44 16.22 -5.78
N VAL A 75 19.07 17.42 -6.23
CA VAL A 75 18.08 18.31 -5.58
C VAL A 75 16.91 18.44 -6.53
N VAL A 76 15.71 18.12 -6.06
CA VAL A 76 14.48 18.13 -6.87
C VAL A 76 13.49 19.14 -6.31
N ALA A 77 12.98 20.01 -7.20
CA ALA A 77 11.88 20.89 -6.85
C ALA A 77 10.58 20.09 -6.70
N ILE A 78 9.89 20.27 -5.57
CA ILE A 78 8.66 19.56 -5.23
C ILE A 78 7.59 20.52 -4.74
N LEU A 79 6.33 20.08 -4.80
CA LEU A 79 5.21 20.78 -4.14
C LEU A 79 5.44 20.88 -2.64
N GLY A 80 4.85 21.88 -2.00
CA GLY A 80 4.72 21.90 -0.56
C GLY A 80 3.93 20.69 -0.04
N LEU A 81 4.01 20.44 1.26
CA LEU A 81 3.50 19.20 1.88
C LEU A 81 2.02 18.94 1.55
N ARG A 82 1.18 19.97 1.59
CA ARG A 82 -0.27 19.82 1.37
C ARG A 82 -0.57 19.49 -0.09
N GLY A 83 0.01 20.23 -1.02
CA GLY A 83 -0.12 20.00 -2.45
C GLY A 83 0.44 18.66 -2.88
N PHE A 84 1.62 18.30 -2.36
CA PHE A 84 2.25 17.02 -2.63
C PHE A 84 1.35 15.83 -2.23
N ARG A 85 0.85 15.83 -1.00
CA ARG A 85 -0.04 14.77 -0.50
C ARG A 85 -1.37 14.73 -1.25
N ALA A 86 -1.98 15.90 -1.50
CA ALA A 86 -3.26 15.98 -2.20
C ALA A 86 -3.18 15.34 -3.60
N VAL A 87 -2.12 15.63 -4.36
CA VAL A 87 -1.96 15.06 -5.71
C VAL A 87 -1.55 13.59 -5.64
N ARG A 88 -0.60 13.24 -4.79
CA ARG A 88 -0.07 11.88 -4.70
C ARG A 88 -1.14 10.87 -4.28
N LEU A 89 -2.04 11.26 -3.35
CA LEU A 89 -3.05 10.38 -2.80
C LEU A 89 -4.44 10.58 -3.44
N ASP A 90 -4.56 11.37 -4.49
CA ASP A 90 -5.86 11.62 -5.14
C ASP A 90 -6.53 10.34 -5.66
N ARG A 91 -5.73 9.36 -6.10
CA ARG A 91 -6.23 8.07 -6.59
C ARG A 91 -6.72 7.12 -5.47
N ASN A 92 -6.41 7.42 -4.20
CA ASN A 92 -6.96 6.67 -3.07
C ASN A 92 -8.41 7.08 -2.77
N ARG A 93 -8.83 8.26 -3.19
CA ARG A 93 -10.12 8.84 -2.85
C ARG A 93 -11.26 7.94 -3.30
N HIS A 94 -12.29 7.85 -2.46
CA HIS A 94 -13.43 6.93 -2.51
C HIS A 94 -13.14 5.46 -2.17
N LEU A 95 -11.89 5.00 -2.26
CA LEU A 95 -11.47 3.73 -1.66
C LEU A 95 -11.06 3.94 -0.20
N ILE A 96 -10.46 5.08 0.08
CA ILE A 96 -10.10 5.56 1.42
C ILE A 96 -10.67 6.98 1.53
N THR A 97 -11.50 7.25 2.52
CA THR A 97 -12.03 8.60 2.78
C THR A 97 -10.94 9.52 3.33
N ALA A 98 -11.15 10.82 3.30
CA ALA A 98 -10.18 11.77 3.84
C ALA A 98 -9.99 11.62 5.37
N GLU A 99 -10.98 11.14 6.10
CA GLU A 99 -10.91 10.86 7.53
C GLU A 99 -10.11 9.61 7.80
N GLU A 100 -10.38 8.53 7.10
CA GLU A 100 -9.63 7.28 7.13
C GLU A 100 -8.16 7.51 6.74
N GLN A 101 -7.89 8.30 5.68
CA GLN A 101 -6.52 8.63 5.28
C GLN A 101 -5.76 9.36 6.39
N ARG A 102 -6.43 10.23 7.15
CA ARG A 102 -5.82 10.90 8.32
C ARG A 102 -5.53 9.91 9.45
N ALA A 103 -6.46 8.99 9.73
CA ALA A 103 -6.28 7.96 10.74
C ALA A 103 -5.10 7.03 10.38
N LEU A 104 -5.05 6.55 9.12
CA LEU A 104 -3.97 5.71 8.62
C LEU A 104 -2.62 6.43 8.62
N HIS A 105 -2.61 7.72 8.29
CA HIS A 105 -1.40 8.55 8.33
C HIS A 105 -0.84 8.70 9.76
N ALA A 106 -1.70 8.69 10.76
CA ALA A 106 -1.31 8.83 12.17
C ALA A 106 -0.68 7.55 12.74
N LEU A 107 -0.82 6.40 12.08
CA LEU A 107 -0.26 5.13 12.55
C LEU A 107 1.26 5.16 12.66
N ARG A 108 1.77 4.48 13.67
CA ARG A 108 3.18 4.22 13.92
C ARG A 108 3.44 2.74 13.72
N VAL A 109 4.16 2.41 12.66
CA VAL A 109 4.36 1.03 12.24
C VAL A 109 5.84 0.68 12.24
N GLY A 110 6.18 -0.47 12.82
CA GLY A 110 7.51 -1.07 12.74
C GLY A 110 7.56 -2.20 11.72
N VAL A 111 8.65 -2.30 10.97
CA VAL A 111 8.90 -3.42 10.05
C VAL A 111 10.29 -3.98 10.33
N VAL A 112 10.35 -5.27 10.65
CA VAL A 112 11.58 -6.00 10.96
C VAL A 112 11.84 -7.03 9.88
N GLY A 113 13.03 -6.99 9.25
CA GLY A 113 13.37 -7.82 8.10
C GLY A 113 12.91 -7.20 6.78
N LEU A 114 13.84 -6.64 6.01
CA LEU A 114 13.57 -5.86 4.81
C LEU A 114 13.84 -6.64 3.50
N SER A 115 13.74 -7.95 3.54
CA SER A 115 13.62 -8.74 2.32
C SER A 115 12.16 -8.69 1.82
N ALA A 116 11.24 -9.38 2.50
CA ALA A 116 9.79 -9.27 2.23
C ALA A 116 9.21 -7.96 2.78
N GLY A 117 9.63 -7.54 3.96
CA GLY A 117 9.16 -6.30 4.62
C GLY A 117 9.42 -5.03 3.82
N HIS A 118 10.39 -4.99 2.89
CA HIS A 118 10.58 -3.85 1.99
C HIS A 118 9.33 -3.60 1.14
N ALA A 119 8.76 -4.64 0.52
CA ALA A 119 7.54 -4.51 -0.28
C ALA A 119 6.36 -4.03 0.56
N ILE A 120 6.25 -4.52 1.81
CA ILE A 120 5.20 -4.10 2.76
C ILE A 120 5.37 -2.63 3.13
N ALA A 121 6.55 -2.22 3.60
CA ALA A 121 6.84 -0.84 3.97
C ALA A 121 6.61 0.14 2.81
N TYR A 122 7.03 -0.24 1.59
CA TYR A 122 6.80 0.55 0.40
C TYR A 122 5.31 0.67 0.05
N THR A 123 4.54 -0.41 0.16
CA THR A 123 3.08 -0.39 -0.09
C THR A 123 2.37 0.53 0.89
N LEU A 124 2.67 0.44 2.19
CA LEU A 124 2.12 1.32 3.22
C LEU A 124 2.45 2.80 2.93
N ALA A 125 3.69 3.10 2.59
CA ALA A 125 4.11 4.45 2.21
C ALA A 125 3.40 4.94 0.95
N ALA A 126 3.23 4.08 -0.07
CA ALA A 126 2.55 4.42 -1.31
C ALA A 126 1.06 4.76 -1.09
N GLU A 127 0.40 4.04 -0.19
CA GLU A 127 -0.99 4.31 0.22
C GLU A 127 -1.13 5.50 1.18
N GLY A 128 -0.01 6.11 1.62
CA GLY A 128 -0.01 7.25 2.53
C GLY A 128 -0.33 6.89 3.98
N ALA A 129 -0.16 5.63 4.36
CA ALA A 129 -0.20 5.18 5.74
C ALA A 129 1.13 5.47 6.46
N CYS A 130 1.12 5.39 7.80
CA CYS A 130 2.32 5.47 8.66
C CYS A 130 3.12 6.78 8.50
N GLY A 131 2.43 7.89 8.24
CA GLY A 131 3.09 9.19 8.02
C GLY A 131 3.67 9.82 9.28
N THR A 132 3.30 9.32 10.47
CA THR A 132 3.84 9.78 11.74
C THR A 132 5.15 9.07 12.06
N THR A 133 5.20 7.75 11.91
CA THR A 133 6.41 6.95 12.16
C THR A 133 6.36 5.67 11.33
N LEU A 134 7.38 5.46 10.53
CA LEU A 134 7.68 4.17 9.92
C LEU A 134 9.08 3.77 10.38
N ARG A 135 9.17 2.74 11.24
CA ARG A 135 10.45 2.27 11.81
C ARG A 135 10.88 0.99 11.11
N LEU A 136 12.09 0.99 10.55
CA LEU A 136 12.62 -0.10 9.75
C LEU A 136 13.87 -0.69 10.40
N ALA A 137 13.89 -2.01 10.58
CA ALA A 137 15.03 -2.73 11.16
C ALA A 137 15.52 -3.86 10.25
N ASP A 138 16.80 -3.84 9.88
CA ASP A 138 17.48 -4.93 9.18
C ASP A 138 19.00 -4.69 9.25
N PHE A 139 19.78 -5.72 9.58
CA PHE A 139 21.25 -5.64 9.59
C PHE A 139 21.89 -6.14 8.30
N ASP A 140 21.15 -6.86 7.46
CA ASP A 140 21.66 -7.44 6.24
C ASP A 140 21.97 -6.40 5.16
N LYS A 141 22.82 -6.81 4.25
CA LYS A 141 23.11 -6.06 3.02
C LYS A 141 22.36 -6.66 1.83
N ILE A 142 22.12 -5.82 0.83
CA ILE A 142 21.57 -6.29 -0.44
C ILE A 142 22.56 -7.19 -1.14
N GLU A 143 22.11 -8.36 -1.55
CA GLU A 143 22.83 -9.33 -2.36
C GLU A 143 22.18 -9.47 -3.75
N LEU A 144 22.94 -9.99 -4.71
CA LEU A 144 22.42 -10.24 -6.06
C LEU A 144 21.18 -11.16 -6.05
N SER A 145 21.16 -12.15 -5.14
CA SER A 145 20.05 -13.08 -4.93
C SER A 145 18.76 -12.41 -4.44
N ASN A 146 18.83 -11.19 -3.91
CA ASN A 146 17.65 -10.44 -3.45
C ASN A 146 16.90 -9.76 -4.60
N LEU A 147 17.57 -9.51 -5.74
CA LEU A 147 16.99 -8.76 -6.86
C LEU A 147 15.82 -9.46 -7.54
N ASN A 148 15.61 -10.75 -7.24
CA ASN A 148 14.46 -11.50 -7.74
C ASN A 148 13.12 -11.06 -7.09
N ARG A 149 13.16 -10.36 -5.93
CA ARG A 149 11.97 -10.04 -5.14
C ARG A 149 11.99 -8.70 -4.41
N VAL A 150 13.16 -8.21 -4.02
CA VAL A 150 13.29 -6.91 -3.35
C VAL A 150 13.33 -5.80 -4.41
N PRO A 151 12.57 -4.70 -4.26
CA PRO A 151 12.51 -3.64 -5.27
C PRO A 151 13.75 -2.73 -5.24
N VAL A 152 14.90 -3.31 -5.57
CA VAL A 152 16.24 -2.69 -5.57
C VAL A 152 16.94 -2.92 -6.91
N GLY A 153 18.05 -2.24 -7.14
CA GLY A 153 18.86 -2.41 -8.35
C GLY A 153 20.28 -2.89 -8.06
N VAL A 154 21.01 -3.20 -9.13
CA VAL A 154 22.42 -3.61 -9.04
C VAL A 154 23.31 -2.56 -8.32
N PHE A 155 22.93 -1.30 -8.35
CA PHE A 155 23.62 -0.21 -7.67
C PHE A 155 23.50 -0.27 -6.14
N ASP A 156 22.55 -1.03 -5.62
CA ASP A 156 22.26 -1.14 -4.18
C ASP A 156 22.98 -2.33 -3.54
N ILE A 157 23.62 -3.20 -4.35
CA ILE A 157 24.35 -4.37 -3.83
C ILE A 157 25.43 -3.94 -2.83
N GLY A 158 25.47 -4.61 -1.68
CA GLY A 158 26.39 -4.34 -0.59
C GLY A 158 25.93 -3.25 0.39
N LEU A 159 24.84 -2.54 0.10
CA LEU A 159 24.26 -1.56 1.01
C LEU A 159 23.26 -2.23 1.96
N ASN A 160 23.06 -1.65 3.15
CA ASN A 160 22.14 -2.17 4.15
C ASN A 160 20.69 -2.12 3.64
N LYS A 161 19.91 -3.21 3.89
CA LYS A 161 18.52 -3.36 3.41
C LYS A 161 17.58 -2.29 3.97
N ALA A 162 17.65 -1.98 5.27
CA ALA A 162 16.80 -0.97 5.88
C ALA A 162 17.10 0.42 5.31
N MET A 163 18.38 0.76 5.11
CA MET A 163 18.78 2.02 4.50
C MET A 163 18.23 2.15 3.08
N ILE A 164 18.30 1.10 2.27
CA ILE A 164 17.79 1.15 0.88
C ILE A 164 16.27 1.26 0.86
N ALA A 165 15.56 0.51 1.71
CA ALA A 165 14.10 0.64 1.84
C ALA A 165 13.70 2.09 2.19
N ALA A 166 14.36 2.68 3.18
CA ALA A 166 14.11 4.07 3.56
C ALA A 166 14.42 5.08 2.44
N ARG A 167 15.50 4.87 1.67
CA ARG A 167 15.80 5.71 0.50
C ARG A 167 14.73 5.62 -0.58
N ARG A 168 14.22 4.42 -0.88
CA ARG A 168 13.12 4.23 -1.84
C ARG A 168 11.84 4.89 -1.38
N ILE A 169 11.53 4.80 -0.08
CA ILE A 169 10.37 5.47 0.52
C ILE A 169 10.55 6.99 0.48
N ALA A 170 11.73 7.52 0.78
CA ALA A 170 12.01 8.95 0.69
C ALA A 170 11.96 9.49 -0.75
N GLU A 171 12.29 8.68 -1.77
CA GLU A 171 12.12 9.02 -3.19
C GLU A 171 10.63 9.04 -3.59
N LEU A 172 9.78 8.25 -2.92
CA LEU A 172 8.34 8.25 -3.11
C LEU A 172 7.65 9.41 -2.37
N ASP A 173 8.02 9.63 -1.11
CA ASP A 173 7.48 10.68 -0.24
C ASP A 173 8.59 11.28 0.63
N PRO A 174 9.16 12.42 0.23
CA PRO A 174 10.24 13.07 0.97
C PRO A 174 9.80 13.67 2.32
N TYR A 175 8.50 13.74 2.56
CA TYR A 175 7.91 14.25 3.81
C TYR A 175 7.64 13.16 4.84
N LEU A 176 7.83 11.88 4.47
CA LEU A 176 7.60 10.76 5.37
C LEU A 176 8.83 10.53 6.24
N ALA A 177 8.65 10.61 7.57
CA ALA A 177 9.71 10.31 8.52
C ALA A 177 9.92 8.79 8.62
N VAL A 178 11.18 8.35 8.43
CA VAL A 178 11.57 6.95 8.56
C VAL A 178 12.66 6.82 9.61
N ASP A 179 12.37 6.06 10.67
CA ASP A 179 13.34 5.69 11.70
C ASP A 179 14.11 4.44 11.27
N LEU A 180 15.43 4.46 11.39
CA LEU A 180 16.29 3.37 10.92
C LEU A 180 17.03 2.67 12.06
N VAL A 181 16.96 1.35 12.07
CA VAL A 181 17.74 0.46 12.93
C VAL A 181 18.57 -0.46 12.04
N THR A 182 19.71 0.03 11.57
CA THR A 182 20.58 -0.69 10.62
C THR A 182 21.40 -1.81 11.25
N SER A 183 21.40 -1.90 12.57
CA SER A 183 22.01 -3.01 13.34
C SER A 183 21.10 -4.24 13.42
N GLY A 184 19.86 -4.15 12.96
CA GLY A 184 18.83 -5.15 13.23
C GLY A 184 18.36 -5.12 14.69
N LEU A 185 17.59 -6.13 15.08
CA LEU A 185 17.14 -6.26 16.46
C LEU A 185 17.99 -7.26 17.24
N SER A 186 18.14 -6.99 18.53
CA SER A 186 18.69 -7.89 19.53
C SER A 186 17.72 -7.99 20.72
N PRO A 187 17.89 -8.96 21.63
CA PRO A 187 17.08 -9.04 22.85
C PRO A 187 17.04 -7.73 23.65
N GLU A 188 18.14 -6.97 23.65
CA GLU A 188 18.27 -5.71 24.38
C GLU A 188 17.58 -4.53 23.68
N SER A 189 17.44 -4.57 22.36
CA SER A 189 16.89 -3.45 21.55
C SER A 189 15.41 -3.63 21.16
N VAL A 190 14.84 -4.83 21.32
CA VAL A 190 13.45 -5.11 20.93
C VAL A 190 12.46 -4.20 21.66
N ASP A 191 12.70 -3.93 22.93
CA ASP A 191 11.82 -3.10 23.74
C ASP A 191 11.80 -1.65 23.28
N GLU A 192 12.97 -1.09 22.96
CA GLU A 192 13.10 0.26 22.39
C GLU A 192 12.50 0.32 20.99
N PHE A 193 12.68 -0.73 20.19
CA PHE A 193 12.09 -0.80 18.85
C PHE A 193 10.55 -0.76 18.88
N LEU A 194 9.92 -1.47 19.82
CA LEU A 194 8.47 -1.52 19.96
C LEU A 194 7.86 -0.26 20.61
N ASP A 195 8.68 0.58 21.22
CA ASP A 195 8.17 1.74 21.95
C ASP A 195 7.37 2.68 21.04
N GLY A 196 6.14 2.92 21.47
CA GLY A 196 5.21 3.80 20.80
C GLY A 196 4.64 3.27 19.46
N LEU A 197 4.88 2.02 19.04
CA LEU A 197 4.29 1.45 17.84
C LEU A 197 2.83 1.02 18.07
N ASP A 198 2.01 1.19 17.04
CA ASP A 198 0.62 0.73 16.99
C ASP A 198 0.50 -0.66 16.36
N VAL A 199 1.46 -1.03 15.48
CA VAL A 199 1.54 -2.33 14.80
C VAL A 199 2.99 -2.66 14.50
N VAL A 200 3.38 -3.93 14.62
CA VAL A 200 4.69 -4.40 14.14
C VAL A 200 4.51 -5.51 13.09
N ILE A 201 5.30 -5.43 12.04
CA ILE A 201 5.37 -6.40 10.94
C ILE A 201 6.71 -7.12 11.06
N GLU A 202 6.68 -8.44 11.16
CA GLU A 202 7.86 -9.23 11.45
C GLU A 202 8.17 -10.22 10.31
N GLU A 203 9.20 -9.91 9.54
CA GLU A 203 9.64 -10.63 8.34
C GLU A 203 11.11 -11.10 8.44
N CYS A 204 11.69 -11.13 9.64
CA CYS A 204 13.08 -11.54 9.81
C CYS A 204 13.25 -13.07 9.72
N ASP A 205 14.49 -13.53 9.45
CA ASP A 205 14.81 -14.96 9.34
C ASP A 205 15.32 -15.57 10.66
N SER A 206 15.58 -14.75 11.70
CA SER A 206 16.03 -15.19 13.01
C SER A 206 14.86 -15.68 13.85
N LEU A 207 14.83 -16.97 14.17
CA LEU A 207 13.72 -17.57 14.94
C LEU A 207 13.69 -17.09 16.40
N ASP A 208 14.85 -16.85 17.00
CA ASP A 208 15.01 -16.28 18.34
C ASP A 208 14.40 -14.86 18.39
N ILE A 209 14.74 -14.01 17.43
CA ILE A 209 14.17 -12.65 17.33
C ILE A 209 12.66 -12.70 17.06
N LYS A 210 12.19 -13.63 16.22
CA LYS A 210 10.74 -13.84 16.01
C LYS A 210 10.00 -14.12 17.31
N VAL A 211 10.57 -14.95 18.19
CA VAL A 211 9.99 -15.30 19.49
C VAL A 211 10.07 -14.13 20.46
N ILE A 212 11.24 -13.53 20.63
CA ILE A 212 11.49 -12.41 21.55
C ILE A 212 10.59 -11.21 21.19
N LEU A 213 10.50 -10.87 19.89
CA LEU A 213 9.66 -9.78 19.41
C LEU A 213 8.19 -10.02 19.77
N ARG A 214 7.68 -11.23 19.54
CA ARG A 214 6.27 -11.57 19.86
C ARG A 214 6.01 -11.54 21.36
N GLN A 215 6.94 -12.05 22.16
CA GLN A 215 6.82 -11.97 23.63
C GLN A 215 6.75 -10.52 24.11
N ALA A 216 7.63 -9.67 23.59
CA ALA A 216 7.67 -8.26 23.95
C ALA A 216 6.43 -7.50 23.40
N ALA A 217 5.96 -7.82 22.19
CA ALA A 217 4.77 -7.24 21.60
C ALA A 217 3.50 -7.66 22.36
N CYS A 218 3.39 -8.95 22.73
CA CYS A 218 2.31 -9.47 23.55
C CYS A 218 2.24 -8.75 24.91
N ALA A 219 3.39 -8.57 25.58
CA ALA A 219 3.45 -7.86 26.86
C ALA A 219 3.03 -6.39 26.76
N ARG A 220 3.11 -5.77 25.58
CA ARG A 220 2.73 -4.38 25.31
C ARG A 220 1.35 -4.24 24.67
N GLY A 221 0.70 -5.34 24.31
CA GLY A 221 -0.54 -5.30 23.54
C GLY A 221 -0.35 -4.73 22.12
N VAL A 222 0.79 -4.94 21.48
CA VAL A 222 1.06 -4.50 20.10
C VAL A 222 0.75 -5.65 19.14
N PRO A 223 -0.14 -5.47 18.15
CA PRO A 223 -0.42 -6.47 17.13
C PRO A 223 0.84 -6.83 16.34
N VAL A 224 1.01 -8.11 16.02
CA VAL A 224 2.08 -8.62 15.16
C VAL A 224 1.49 -9.18 13.88
N LEU A 225 2.03 -8.77 12.75
CA LEU A 225 1.70 -9.29 11.42
C LEU A 225 2.94 -9.95 10.80
N MET A 226 2.74 -11.05 10.07
CA MET A 226 3.80 -11.72 9.32
C MET A 226 3.22 -12.21 7.99
N ALA A 227 3.99 -12.13 6.92
CA ALA A 227 3.68 -12.76 5.64
C ALA A 227 4.74 -13.81 5.29
N THR A 228 4.35 -14.81 4.52
CA THR A 228 5.30 -15.79 3.99
C THR A 228 5.09 -15.98 2.50
N SER A 229 6.12 -16.45 1.80
CA SER A 229 6.09 -16.66 0.36
C SER A 229 5.39 -17.95 -0.08
N ASP A 230 4.97 -18.82 0.87
CA ASP A 230 4.24 -20.04 0.48
C ASP A 230 2.74 -19.77 0.41
N ARG A 231 2.22 -19.68 -0.82
CA ARG A 231 0.80 -19.51 -1.13
C ARG A 231 0.17 -18.30 -0.43
N GLY A 232 0.97 -17.22 -0.24
CA GLY A 232 0.52 -15.96 0.35
C GLY A 232 -0.04 -16.13 1.78
N LEU A 233 0.56 -16.97 2.62
CA LEU A 233 0.16 -17.09 4.02
C LEU A 233 0.44 -15.77 4.75
N VAL A 234 -0.58 -15.21 5.37
CA VAL A 234 -0.49 -14.09 6.31
C VAL A 234 -0.97 -14.54 7.68
N ASP A 235 -0.21 -14.17 8.68
CA ASP A 235 -0.42 -14.46 10.09
C ASP A 235 -0.73 -13.15 10.83
N VAL A 236 -1.77 -13.14 11.66
CA VAL A 236 -2.26 -11.99 12.40
C VAL A 236 -2.38 -12.34 13.88
N GLU A 237 -1.62 -11.67 14.73
CA GLU A 237 -1.67 -11.86 16.19
C GLU A 237 -2.09 -10.52 16.83
N ARG A 238 -3.35 -10.42 17.27
CA ARG A 238 -3.99 -9.22 17.81
C ARG A 238 -3.85 -9.16 19.34
N TYR A 239 -2.62 -8.96 19.82
CA TYR A 239 -2.35 -8.84 21.27
C TYR A 239 -3.02 -7.64 21.94
N ASP A 240 -3.42 -6.65 21.15
CA ASP A 240 -4.19 -5.48 21.59
C ASP A 240 -5.63 -5.86 22.05
N VAL A 241 -6.23 -6.87 21.45
CA VAL A 241 -7.58 -7.34 21.78
C VAL A 241 -7.58 -8.74 22.42
N GLU A 242 -6.51 -9.52 22.24
CA GLU A 242 -6.32 -10.86 22.77
C GLU A 242 -4.98 -10.98 23.54
N PRO A 243 -4.80 -10.29 24.69
CA PRO A 243 -3.49 -10.21 25.37
C PRO A 243 -2.98 -11.54 25.92
N GLY A 244 -3.83 -12.54 26.07
CA GLY A 244 -3.47 -13.89 26.52
C GLY A 244 -3.21 -14.89 25.40
N ARG A 245 -3.20 -14.45 24.14
CA ARG A 245 -3.00 -15.35 23.02
C ARG A 245 -1.56 -15.88 22.99
N PRO A 246 -1.37 -17.22 22.85
CA PRO A 246 -0.04 -17.79 22.70
C PRO A 246 0.64 -17.27 21.42
N ILE A 247 1.93 -16.95 21.50
CA ILE A 247 2.74 -16.55 20.32
C ILE A 247 2.68 -17.65 19.26
N PHE A 248 2.67 -17.24 17.99
CA PHE A 248 2.45 -18.13 16.83
C PHE A 248 1.22 -19.02 16.99
N HIS A 249 0.17 -18.51 17.64
CA HIS A 249 -1.06 -19.27 17.94
C HIS A 249 -0.81 -20.59 18.71
N GLY A 250 0.34 -20.72 19.38
CA GLY A 250 0.73 -21.94 20.09
C GLY A 250 1.41 -23.00 19.22
N LEU A 251 1.67 -22.75 17.95
CA LEU A 251 2.26 -23.71 17.00
C LEU A 251 3.69 -24.13 17.36
N LEU A 252 4.42 -23.32 18.11
CA LEU A 252 5.76 -23.65 18.59
C LEU A 252 5.79 -24.28 19.99
N GLY A 253 4.62 -24.36 20.66
CA GLY A 253 4.57 -24.79 22.07
C GLY A 253 5.36 -23.84 22.99
N ASP A 254 5.81 -24.35 24.13
CA ASP A 254 6.65 -23.62 25.07
C ASP A 254 8.12 -23.66 24.62
N ILE A 255 8.44 -22.82 23.64
CA ILE A 255 9.79 -22.74 23.10
C ILE A 255 10.58 -21.63 23.78
N ASP A 256 11.83 -21.95 24.10
CA ASP A 256 12.81 -21.02 24.67
C ASP A 256 13.61 -20.37 23.53
N ALA A 257 13.60 -19.04 23.45
CA ALA A 257 14.30 -18.28 22.43
C ALA A 257 15.83 -18.59 22.42
N ASP A 258 16.42 -18.83 23.58
CA ASP A 258 17.86 -19.15 23.71
C ASP A 258 18.22 -20.43 22.93
N LYS A 259 17.29 -21.38 22.83
CA LYS A 259 17.49 -22.62 22.06
C LYS A 259 17.41 -22.43 20.55
N LEU A 260 16.90 -21.31 20.11
CA LEU A 260 16.75 -20.96 18.70
C LEU A 260 17.88 -20.07 18.17
N CYS A 261 18.68 -19.52 19.09
CA CYS A 261 19.78 -18.63 18.76
C CYS A 261 20.87 -19.40 17.97
N GLY A 262 21.32 -18.80 16.86
CA GLY A 262 22.44 -19.33 16.08
C GLY A 262 22.16 -20.62 15.30
N LEU A 263 20.90 -21.06 15.18
CA LEU A 263 20.54 -22.22 14.36
C LEU A 263 20.91 -22.00 12.89
N THR A 264 21.48 -23.03 12.27
CA THR A 264 21.66 -23.06 10.80
C THR A 264 20.32 -23.06 10.09
N THR A 265 20.29 -22.72 8.79
CA THR A 265 19.06 -22.77 7.99
C THR A 265 18.42 -24.16 8.04
N LYS A 266 19.22 -25.22 7.99
CA LYS A 266 18.76 -26.61 8.11
C LYS A 266 18.15 -26.92 9.47
N ASP A 267 18.77 -26.45 10.56
CA ASP A 267 18.27 -26.70 11.92
C ASP A 267 16.98 -25.95 12.21
N LYS A 268 16.71 -24.85 11.49
CA LYS A 268 15.45 -24.10 11.55
C LYS A 268 14.26 -24.85 10.92
N VAL A 269 14.50 -25.79 9.98
CA VAL A 269 13.44 -26.46 9.20
C VAL A 269 12.30 -27.01 10.07
N PRO A 270 12.54 -27.78 11.17
CA PRO A 270 11.44 -28.31 11.98
C PRO A 270 10.54 -27.22 12.58
N HIS A 271 11.14 -26.12 13.02
CA HIS A 271 10.42 -24.99 13.60
C HIS A 271 9.62 -24.22 12.53
N VAL A 272 10.23 -24.01 11.36
CA VAL A 272 9.58 -23.38 10.21
C VAL A 272 8.41 -24.21 9.73
N LEU A 273 8.52 -25.55 9.68
CA LEU A 273 7.42 -26.45 9.34
C LEU A 273 6.22 -26.31 10.30
N ASN A 274 6.49 -26.14 11.60
CA ASN A 274 5.43 -25.88 12.56
C ASN A 274 4.78 -24.52 12.34
N ILE A 275 5.59 -23.45 12.14
CA ILE A 275 5.09 -22.10 11.89
C ILE A 275 4.24 -22.06 10.61
N LEU A 276 4.68 -22.72 9.53
CA LEU A 276 4.00 -22.69 8.22
C LEU A 276 2.79 -23.62 8.14
N ASP A 277 2.57 -24.47 9.14
CA ASP A 277 1.64 -25.60 9.09
C ASP A 277 1.99 -26.59 7.98
N CYS A 278 2.75 -27.61 8.33
CA CYS A 278 3.31 -28.55 7.36
C CYS A 278 2.25 -29.29 6.51
N GLN A 279 1.01 -29.41 6.99
CA GLN A 279 -0.08 -30.05 6.24
C GLN A 279 -0.63 -29.15 5.12
N GLU A 280 -0.47 -27.85 5.27
CA GLU A 280 -0.95 -26.83 4.33
C GLU A 280 0.15 -26.31 3.39
N LEU A 281 1.37 -26.84 3.47
CA LEU A 281 2.45 -26.42 2.58
C LEU A 281 2.16 -26.82 1.12
N SER A 282 2.57 -25.95 0.19
CA SER A 282 2.62 -26.37 -1.21
C SER A 282 3.62 -27.52 -1.40
N ALA A 283 3.33 -28.45 -2.32
CA ALA A 283 4.24 -29.56 -2.60
C ALA A 283 5.66 -29.09 -3.00
N ARG A 284 5.75 -27.93 -3.67
CA ARG A 284 7.04 -27.35 -4.06
C ARG A 284 7.80 -26.77 -2.86
N CYS A 285 7.10 -26.09 -1.95
CA CYS A 285 7.72 -25.60 -0.72
C CYS A 285 8.19 -26.77 0.16
N ALA A 286 7.34 -27.78 0.37
CA ALA A 286 7.71 -28.98 1.13
C ALA A 286 8.94 -29.70 0.54
N ALA A 287 9.01 -29.87 -0.77
CA ALA A 287 10.18 -30.45 -1.43
C ALA A 287 11.44 -29.59 -1.25
N SER A 288 11.30 -28.25 -1.31
CA SER A 288 12.43 -27.34 -1.15
C SER A 288 13.05 -27.38 0.24
N MET A 289 12.26 -27.68 1.29
CA MET A 289 12.75 -27.78 2.67
C MET A 289 13.82 -28.88 2.82
N ILE A 290 13.76 -29.94 2.01
CA ILE A 290 14.76 -31.01 2.01
C ILE A 290 16.04 -30.56 1.31
N GLU A 291 15.91 -29.67 0.33
CA GLU A 291 17.02 -29.24 -0.53
C GLU A 291 17.81 -28.04 0.06
N VAL A 292 17.30 -27.39 1.10
CA VAL A 292 17.98 -26.26 1.74
C VAL A 292 19.32 -26.70 2.32
N ASP A 293 20.38 -25.90 2.12
CA ASP A 293 21.78 -26.19 2.44
C ASP A 293 22.36 -27.45 1.70
N GLN A 294 21.66 -27.98 0.71
CA GLN A 294 22.17 -29.06 -0.15
C GLN A 294 22.27 -28.60 -1.62
N THR A 295 21.16 -28.25 -2.23
CA THR A 295 21.06 -27.75 -3.61
C THR A 295 20.50 -26.34 -3.68
N LEU A 296 19.85 -25.86 -2.63
CA LEU A 296 19.34 -24.50 -2.47
C LEU A 296 20.10 -23.76 -1.37
N TRP A 297 20.56 -22.58 -1.68
CA TRP A 297 21.25 -21.70 -0.72
C TRP A 297 20.34 -21.15 0.38
N GLY A 298 19.03 -21.00 0.10
CA GLY A 298 18.07 -20.47 1.06
C GLY A 298 16.63 -20.80 0.66
N TRP A 299 15.69 -20.21 1.38
CA TRP A 299 14.25 -20.40 1.14
C TRP A 299 13.84 -19.88 -0.24
N PRO A 300 13.12 -20.68 -1.05
CA PRO A 300 12.55 -20.21 -2.31
C PRO A 300 11.54 -19.09 -2.08
N GLN A 301 11.69 -18.00 -2.82
CA GLN A 301 10.80 -16.85 -2.76
C GLN A 301 10.58 -16.27 -4.16
N LEU A 302 9.33 -16.02 -4.51
CA LEU A 302 8.95 -15.35 -5.76
C LEU A 302 8.49 -13.93 -5.49
N ALA A 303 8.83 -13.00 -6.38
CA ALA A 303 8.37 -11.62 -6.28
C ALA A 303 6.84 -11.53 -6.18
N GLY A 304 6.11 -12.33 -6.99
CA GLY A 304 4.65 -12.35 -6.96
C GLY A 304 4.08 -12.63 -5.58
N ASP A 305 4.61 -13.65 -4.89
CA ASP A 305 4.14 -14.05 -3.56
C ASP A 305 4.46 -12.97 -2.51
N ILE A 306 5.64 -12.34 -2.61
CA ILE A 306 6.02 -11.22 -1.73
C ILE A 306 5.07 -10.04 -1.89
N TRP A 307 4.70 -9.67 -3.12
CA TRP A 307 3.76 -8.56 -3.35
C TRP A 307 2.32 -8.91 -2.94
N VAL A 308 1.88 -10.15 -3.08
CA VAL A 308 0.59 -10.61 -2.53
C VAL A 308 0.58 -10.50 -1.00
N GLY A 309 1.65 -10.96 -0.34
CA GLY A 309 1.84 -10.79 1.10
C GLY A 309 1.79 -9.32 1.50
N ALA A 310 2.52 -8.46 0.78
CA ALA A 310 2.56 -7.02 1.05
C ALA A 310 1.17 -6.36 0.93
N ALA A 311 0.41 -6.68 -0.10
CA ALA A 311 -0.96 -6.17 -0.27
C ALA A 311 -1.89 -6.65 0.85
N THR A 312 -1.78 -7.92 1.25
CA THR A 312 -2.62 -8.50 2.31
C THR A 312 -2.28 -7.91 3.68
N VAL A 313 -0.99 -7.74 3.99
CA VAL A 313 -0.55 -7.09 5.23
C VAL A 313 -0.96 -5.62 5.26
N ALA A 314 -0.87 -4.89 4.13
CA ALA A 314 -1.33 -3.51 4.06
C ALA A 314 -2.84 -3.39 4.35
N GLU A 315 -3.66 -4.33 3.85
CA GLU A 315 -5.09 -4.42 4.20
C GLU A 315 -5.29 -4.68 5.70
N ALA A 316 -4.52 -5.61 6.30
CA ALA A 316 -4.60 -5.88 7.73
C ALA A 316 -4.24 -4.64 8.56
N VAL A 317 -3.18 -3.90 8.18
CA VAL A 317 -2.80 -2.63 8.81
C VAL A 317 -3.91 -1.59 8.69
N ARG A 318 -4.57 -1.47 7.52
CA ARG A 318 -5.71 -0.56 7.34
C ARG A 318 -6.85 -0.91 8.29
N ARG A 319 -7.24 -2.19 8.39
CA ARG A 319 -8.29 -2.63 9.31
C ARG A 319 -7.96 -2.33 10.77
N ILE A 320 -6.74 -2.61 11.19
CA ILE A 320 -6.28 -2.27 12.55
C ILE A 320 -6.38 -0.75 12.78
N GLY A 321 -5.84 0.04 11.87
CA GLY A 321 -5.81 1.50 12.00
C GLY A 321 -7.18 2.18 11.94
N LEU A 322 -8.15 1.55 11.30
CA LEU A 322 -9.53 2.05 11.19
C LEU A 322 -10.47 1.43 12.23
N GLY A 323 -9.99 0.51 13.07
CA GLY A 323 -10.82 -0.19 14.04
C GLY A 323 -11.83 -1.13 13.38
N GLU A 324 -11.56 -1.60 12.17
CA GLU A 324 -12.38 -2.57 11.48
C GLU A 324 -12.18 -3.99 12.03
N PRO A 325 -13.18 -4.89 11.90
CA PRO A 325 -13.05 -6.25 12.38
C PRO A 325 -11.89 -6.99 11.74
N LEU A 326 -10.93 -7.42 12.56
CA LEU A 326 -9.83 -8.30 12.19
C LEU A 326 -9.46 -9.11 13.44
N GLU A 327 -9.79 -10.38 13.42
CA GLU A 327 -9.44 -11.32 14.50
C GLU A 327 -8.02 -11.85 14.31
N SER A 328 -7.42 -12.38 15.38
CA SER A 328 -6.19 -13.16 15.27
C SER A 328 -6.44 -14.43 14.49
N GLY A 329 -5.52 -14.80 13.64
CA GLY A 329 -5.64 -16.00 12.81
C GLY A 329 -4.75 -15.95 11.58
N ARG A 330 -5.02 -16.84 10.67
CA ARG A 330 -4.17 -17.05 9.50
C ARG A 330 -5.01 -17.14 8.23
N VAL A 331 -4.52 -16.60 7.14
CA VAL A 331 -5.16 -16.69 5.83
C VAL A 331 -4.11 -16.99 4.77
N ARG A 332 -4.48 -17.78 3.76
CA ARG A 332 -3.70 -17.99 2.54
C ARG A 332 -4.38 -17.30 1.37
N VAL A 333 -3.67 -16.37 0.75
CA VAL A 333 -4.11 -15.68 -0.48
C VAL A 333 -3.42 -16.37 -1.66
N ASP A 334 -3.91 -17.58 -1.98
CA ASP A 334 -3.33 -18.44 -3.02
C ASP A 334 -3.83 -18.01 -4.41
N VAL A 335 -2.98 -17.26 -5.11
CA VAL A 335 -3.28 -16.74 -6.46
C VAL A 335 -3.45 -17.90 -7.46
N SER A 336 -2.66 -18.98 -7.34
CA SER A 336 -2.79 -20.14 -8.22
C SER A 336 -4.15 -20.82 -8.06
N ALA A 337 -4.55 -21.09 -6.81
CA ALA A 337 -5.86 -21.68 -6.52
C ALA A 337 -7.03 -20.76 -6.92
N ALA A 338 -6.83 -19.43 -6.90
CA ALA A 338 -7.82 -18.50 -7.41
C ALA A 338 -7.97 -18.58 -8.93
N LEU A 339 -6.86 -18.71 -9.66
CA LEU A 339 -6.86 -18.85 -11.11
C LEU A 339 -7.42 -20.21 -11.58
N ASP A 340 -7.28 -21.26 -10.76
CA ASP A 340 -7.87 -22.58 -11.04
C ASP A 340 -9.42 -22.57 -10.96
N ARG A 341 -10.00 -21.50 -10.40
CA ARG A 341 -11.45 -21.33 -10.18
C ARG A 341 -12.04 -20.17 -10.98
N LEU A 342 -11.53 -19.92 -12.18
CA LEU A 342 -12.07 -18.89 -13.06
C LEU A 342 -13.50 -19.22 -13.48
N ASP A 343 -14.44 -18.35 -13.15
CA ASP A 343 -15.81 -18.42 -13.64
C ASP A 343 -15.92 -17.78 -15.03
N GLN A 344 -16.71 -18.41 -15.89
CA GLN A 344 -17.05 -17.78 -17.16
C GLN A 344 -17.98 -16.58 -16.88
N PRO A 345 -17.67 -15.35 -17.38
CA PRO A 345 -18.59 -14.26 -17.26
C PRO A 345 -19.93 -14.64 -17.93
N PRO A 346 -21.07 -14.24 -17.37
CA PRO A 346 -22.35 -14.49 -18.01
C PRO A 346 -22.28 -13.91 -19.42
N MET A 347 -22.42 -14.81 -20.44
CA MET A 347 -22.50 -14.36 -21.83
C MET A 347 -23.72 -13.49 -21.96
N PRO A 348 -23.60 -12.25 -22.48
CA PRO A 348 -24.77 -11.47 -22.79
C PRO A 348 -25.66 -12.31 -23.70
N SER A 349 -26.91 -12.54 -23.28
CA SER A 349 -27.86 -13.22 -24.11
C SER A 349 -27.86 -12.55 -25.49
N ARG A 350 -27.67 -13.34 -26.57
CA ARG A 350 -27.61 -12.85 -27.97
C ARG A 350 -28.84 -12.08 -28.43
N GLY A 351 -29.64 -11.54 -27.51
CA GLY A 351 -30.88 -10.85 -27.75
C GLY A 351 -30.81 -9.32 -27.67
N ASN A 352 -29.78 -8.70 -27.07
CA ASN A 352 -29.66 -7.24 -27.08
C ASN A 352 -28.21 -6.86 -27.34
N GLY A 353 -27.85 -6.80 -28.60
CA GLY A 353 -26.53 -6.48 -29.08
C GLY A 353 -26.02 -5.15 -28.56
N TRP A 354 -24.88 -5.18 -27.87
CA TRP A 354 -23.96 -4.05 -27.67
C TRP A 354 -23.16 -3.73 -28.94
N LEU A 355 -23.67 -4.12 -30.11
CA LEU A 355 -23.25 -3.54 -31.38
C LEU A 355 -23.90 -2.16 -31.43
N LEU A 356 -23.07 -1.13 -31.31
CA LEU A 356 -23.40 0.17 -31.93
C LEU A 356 -23.67 -0.15 -33.43
N GLU A 357 -24.87 -0.58 -33.73
CA GLU A 357 -25.34 -0.45 -35.12
C GLU A 357 -25.28 1.05 -35.42
N SER A 358 -24.36 1.40 -36.31
CA SER A 358 -24.36 2.71 -36.92
C SER A 358 -25.76 2.86 -37.51
N VAL A 359 -26.60 3.60 -36.78
CA VAL A 359 -27.95 3.98 -37.31
C VAL A 359 -27.65 4.74 -38.60
N PRO A 360 -28.12 4.22 -39.78
CA PRO A 360 -28.00 4.99 -41.00
C PRO A 360 -28.75 6.33 -40.81
N PRO A 361 -28.30 7.41 -41.41
CA PRO A 361 -28.95 8.69 -41.26
C PRO A 361 -30.41 8.55 -41.78
N THR A 362 -31.34 8.54 -40.84
CA THR A 362 -32.75 8.51 -41.11
C THR A 362 -33.16 9.84 -41.75
N ALA A 363 -33.99 9.75 -42.79
CA ALA A 363 -34.65 10.88 -43.41
C ALA A 363 -35.32 11.83 -42.38
N PRO A 364 -35.51 13.09 -42.65
CA PRO A 364 -36.02 14.05 -41.69
C PRO A 364 -37.36 13.58 -41.12
N ALA A 365 -37.28 13.23 -39.81
CA ALA A 365 -38.46 12.80 -39.06
C ALA A 365 -39.42 13.96 -38.86
N GLU A 366 -40.72 13.66 -38.84
CA GLU A 366 -41.75 14.61 -38.41
C GLU A 366 -41.37 15.22 -37.02
N PRO A 367 -41.75 16.46 -36.75
CA PRO A 367 -41.38 17.14 -35.52
C PRO A 367 -41.89 16.39 -34.30
N GLN A 368 -40.97 15.77 -33.57
CA GLN A 368 -41.30 15.08 -32.32
C GLN A 368 -41.73 16.05 -31.22
N PRO A 369 -42.68 15.68 -30.35
CA PRO A 369 -43.04 16.48 -29.19
C PRO A 369 -41.83 16.82 -28.33
N THR A 370 -41.72 18.04 -27.82
CA THR A 370 -40.58 18.49 -26.97
C THR A 370 -40.32 17.58 -25.81
N SER A 371 -41.36 17.00 -25.19
CA SER A 371 -41.27 16.04 -24.11
C SER A 371 -40.54 14.73 -24.50
N GLU A 372 -40.67 14.33 -25.75
CA GLU A 372 -40.03 13.13 -26.29
C GLU A 372 -38.55 13.37 -26.59
N ILE A 373 -38.19 14.55 -27.09
CA ILE A 373 -36.79 14.98 -27.29
C ILE A 373 -36.06 15.04 -25.95
N VAL A 374 -36.69 15.63 -24.93
CA VAL A 374 -36.13 15.74 -23.57
C VAL A 374 -35.99 14.34 -22.91
N ALA A 375 -36.97 13.45 -23.12
CA ALA A 375 -36.89 12.08 -22.63
C ALA A 375 -35.71 11.31 -23.25
N GLN A 376 -35.49 11.47 -24.56
CA GLN A 376 -34.37 10.86 -25.28
C GLN A 376 -33.01 11.42 -24.82
N ALA A 377 -32.93 12.70 -24.50
CA ALA A 377 -31.72 13.28 -23.92
C ALA A 377 -31.47 12.71 -22.52
N ALA A 378 -32.49 12.64 -21.66
CA ALA A 378 -32.35 12.08 -20.31
C ALA A 378 -31.88 10.61 -20.30
N ILE A 379 -32.33 9.79 -21.22
CA ILE A 379 -31.93 8.37 -21.36
C ILE A 379 -30.44 8.22 -21.75
N ARG A 380 -29.84 9.24 -22.35
CA ARG A 380 -28.41 9.23 -22.72
C ARG A 380 -27.47 9.60 -21.59
N ALA A 381 -27.98 9.95 -20.40
CA ALA A 381 -27.16 10.27 -19.26
C ALA A 381 -26.28 9.07 -18.84
N PRO A 382 -25.04 9.31 -18.42
CA PRO A 382 -24.16 8.24 -17.97
C PRO A 382 -24.68 7.62 -16.67
N SER A 383 -24.57 6.30 -16.56
CA SER A 383 -24.84 5.56 -15.33
C SER A 383 -23.76 4.50 -15.10
N GLY A 384 -23.46 4.19 -13.84
CA GLY A 384 -22.49 3.18 -13.48
C GLY A 384 -22.81 1.83 -14.14
N GLY A 385 -21.86 1.26 -14.89
CA GLY A 385 -22.09 0.04 -15.66
C GLY A 385 -23.15 0.15 -16.75
N ASN A 386 -23.58 1.36 -17.11
CA ASN A 386 -24.66 1.65 -18.06
C ASN A 386 -26.01 0.94 -17.72
N VAL A 387 -26.26 0.74 -16.44
CA VAL A 387 -27.48 0.03 -15.97
C VAL A 387 -28.75 0.84 -16.11
N GLN A 388 -28.67 2.14 -16.37
CA GLN A 388 -29.80 3.05 -16.56
C GLN A 388 -30.88 2.88 -15.49
N PRO A 389 -30.57 3.20 -14.23
CA PRO A 389 -31.40 2.86 -13.07
C PRO A 389 -32.62 3.81 -12.93
N TRP A 390 -33.37 4.03 -14.00
CA TRP A 390 -34.52 4.93 -14.03
C TRP A 390 -35.63 4.46 -14.96
N HIS A 391 -36.85 4.84 -14.59
CA HIS A 391 -38.01 4.84 -15.47
C HIS A 391 -38.30 6.28 -15.89
N VAL A 392 -38.39 6.52 -17.20
CA VAL A 392 -38.74 7.82 -17.78
C VAL A 392 -40.14 7.75 -18.34
N VAL A 393 -41.01 8.62 -17.86
CA VAL A 393 -42.39 8.74 -18.33
C VAL A 393 -42.61 10.16 -18.89
N ALA A 394 -42.76 10.28 -20.20
CA ALA A 394 -43.07 11.54 -20.88
C ALA A 394 -44.57 11.71 -21.00
N LYS A 395 -45.07 12.89 -20.63
CA LYS A 395 -46.42 13.37 -20.90
C LYS A 395 -46.31 14.69 -21.68
N GLN A 396 -47.42 15.13 -22.26
CA GLN A 396 -47.45 16.28 -23.15
C GLN A 396 -46.72 17.53 -22.64
N HIS A 397 -46.75 17.79 -21.33
CA HIS A 397 -46.12 18.95 -20.69
C HIS A 397 -45.29 18.61 -19.47
N SER A 398 -44.94 17.34 -19.23
CA SER A 398 -44.15 16.94 -18.08
C SER A 398 -43.35 15.69 -18.38
N LEU A 399 -42.14 15.61 -17.79
CA LEU A 399 -41.29 14.44 -17.76
C LEU A 399 -41.11 14.00 -16.30
N THR A 400 -41.35 12.74 -16.05
CA THR A 400 -41.12 12.15 -14.72
C THR A 400 -39.99 11.12 -14.83
N ILE A 401 -38.92 11.30 -14.04
CA ILE A 401 -37.85 10.33 -13.91
C ILE A 401 -37.95 9.75 -12.51
N ARG A 402 -37.98 8.43 -12.41
CA ARG A 402 -38.02 7.69 -11.11
C ARG A 402 -36.88 6.72 -11.06
N LEU A 403 -36.31 6.51 -9.87
CA LEU A 403 -35.35 5.44 -9.61
C LEU A 403 -36.03 4.08 -9.90
N ALA A 404 -35.34 3.21 -10.63
CA ALA A 404 -35.70 1.82 -10.88
C ALA A 404 -34.80 0.88 -10.10
N PRO A 405 -35.15 0.48 -8.87
CA PRO A 405 -34.32 -0.36 -8.02
C PRO A 405 -33.93 -1.69 -8.67
N GLU A 406 -34.79 -2.21 -9.53
CA GLU A 406 -34.57 -3.47 -10.27
C GLU A 406 -33.47 -3.37 -11.33
N HIS A 407 -33.10 -2.16 -11.74
CA HIS A 407 -32.03 -1.91 -12.70
C HIS A 407 -30.72 -1.51 -12.00
N THR A 408 -30.68 -1.47 -10.67
CA THR A 408 -29.47 -1.09 -9.94
C THR A 408 -28.52 -2.27 -9.78
N SER A 409 -27.20 -1.98 -9.66
CA SER A 409 -26.18 -2.97 -9.39
C SER A 409 -26.20 -3.37 -7.91
N ALA A 410 -25.87 -4.62 -7.61
CA ALA A 410 -25.63 -5.09 -6.23
C ALA A 410 -24.47 -4.34 -5.54
N MET A 411 -23.61 -3.69 -6.31
CA MET A 411 -22.50 -2.85 -5.80
C MET A 411 -22.95 -1.41 -5.50
N ASP A 412 -24.19 -1.02 -5.80
CA ASP A 412 -24.71 0.32 -5.55
C ASP A 412 -25.31 0.41 -4.14
N ILE A 413 -24.46 0.58 -3.16
CA ILE A 413 -24.82 0.63 -1.74
C ILE A 413 -25.80 1.77 -1.48
N ALA A 414 -27.00 1.42 -0.97
CA ALA A 414 -28.09 2.34 -0.66
C ALA A 414 -28.50 3.22 -1.85
N PHE A 415 -28.37 2.73 -3.08
CA PHE A 415 -28.73 3.41 -4.33
C PHE A 415 -28.04 4.76 -4.57
N ARG A 416 -26.85 4.97 -3.99
CA ARG A 416 -26.12 6.25 -4.10
C ARG A 416 -25.69 6.54 -5.53
N GLY A 417 -25.10 5.56 -6.22
CA GLY A 417 -24.70 5.69 -7.62
C GLY A 417 -25.90 5.86 -8.55
N SER A 418 -26.97 5.12 -8.30
CA SER A 418 -28.22 5.25 -9.04
C SER A 418 -28.91 6.60 -8.83
N ALA A 419 -28.88 7.15 -7.61
CA ALA A 419 -29.39 8.50 -7.34
C ALA A 419 -28.61 9.59 -8.08
N VAL A 420 -27.28 9.47 -8.15
CA VAL A 420 -26.43 10.37 -8.94
C VAL A 420 -26.75 10.26 -10.44
N ALA A 421 -26.92 9.04 -10.95
CA ALA A 421 -27.28 8.81 -12.35
C ALA A 421 -28.64 9.39 -12.70
N VAL A 422 -29.66 9.25 -11.84
CA VAL A 422 -30.97 9.90 -12.00
C VAL A 422 -30.82 11.42 -12.00
N GLY A 423 -29.99 11.99 -11.09
CA GLY A 423 -29.66 13.41 -11.12
C GLY A 423 -29.03 13.85 -12.44
N ALA A 424 -28.06 13.11 -12.97
CA ALA A 424 -27.44 13.39 -14.27
C ALA A 424 -28.50 13.37 -15.42
N ALA A 425 -29.42 12.42 -15.38
CA ALA A 425 -30.51 12.35 -16.37
C ALA A 425 -31.46 13.58 -16.32
N MET A 426 -31.55 14.25 -15.18
CA MET A 426 -32.35 15.48 -15.03
C MET A 426 -31.66 16.72 -15.60
N PHE A 427 -30.33 16.71 -15.72
CA PHE A 427 -29.53 17.85 -16.22
C PHE A 427 -29.04 17.68 -17.66
N ASN A 428 -29.18 16.50 -18.26
CA ASN A 428 -28.79 16.22 -19.63
C ASN A 428 -29.91 16.56 -20.64
#